data_b9a1c32661257afc8c88bf64f755b023
#
_entry.id   b9a1c32661257afc8c88bf64f755b023
#
_cell.length_a   1.000
_cell.length_b   1.000
_cell.length_c   1.000
_cell.angle_alpha   90.00
_cell.angle_beta   90.00
_cell.angle_gamma   90.00
#
_symmetry.space_group_name_H-M   'P 1'
#
loop_
_entity.id
_entity.type
_entity.pdbx_description
1 polymer ?
#
loop_
_entity_poly.entity_id
_entity_poly.type
_entity_poly.pdbx_seq_one_letter_code
_entity_poly.pdbx_strand_id
1 'polypeptide(L)'
;MARTFIALAIIALSLQLPVFSQGPTSARATEAKPKKLLFLTHAALYKHTSLGPAEKAVTELGKAGGFEVTTVEGYKQDPKQLDFSFLTPEYLNQFDGVMMMTNGNLPMSDVQKKALLDFVKGGKALVGAHCASLTFYNYPEFGEMLGGYFNRNLPQGTIAVLKVEDAKHPSTKMLGTSWPIVDEFYLFGTAPWDASKPDDNIDVLFKNKIPMGFSRDRVHVLLSLDTEHMDMSKQPNLKRGGDYPQAWTREYGKGRTFYTSLGHRDDLWSNDPVFRAHIAGGIRWALGLEQ
;
A
#
# COMPACT_ATOMS: atom_id res chain seq x y z
N MET A 1 73.04 -52.89 60.35
CA MET A 1 71.68 -52.42 60.54
C MET A 1 71.60 -51.09 59.76
N ALA A 2 71.07 -51.12 58.54
CA ALA A 2 70.98 -49.90 57.65
C ALA A 2 69.55 -49.43 57.77
N ARG A 3 69.32 -48.15 58.09
CA ARG A 3 68.03 -47.44 58.07
C ARG A 3 67.93 -46.65 56.79
N THR A 4 67.02 -47.02 55.88
CA THR A 4 66.71 -46.38 54.68
C THR A 4 65.68 -45.26 54.95
N PHE A 5 66.01 -44.00 54.64
CA PHE A 5 65.06 -42.90 54.67
C PHE A 5 64.41 -42.72 53.25
N ILE A 6 63.09 -42.83 53.19
CA ILE A 6 62.31 -42.56 51.99
C ILE A 6 61.89 -41.12 52.08
N ALA A 7 62.35 -40.28 51.09
CA ALA A 7 61.92 -38.90 50.92
C ALA A 7 60.65 -38.86 50.07
N LEU A 8 59.57 -38.29 50.59
CA LEU A 8 58.31 -38.09 49.91
C LEU A 8 58.34 -36.76 49.19
N ALA A 9 58.35 -36.77 47.87
CA ALA A 9 58.25 -35.57 47.05
C ALA A 9 56.75 -35.23 46.85
N ILE A 10 56.32 -34.08 47.37
CA ILE A 10 54.98 -33.51 47.12
C ILE A 10 55.01 -32.71 45.82
N ILE A 11 54.34 -33.21 44.79
CA ILE A 11 54.13 -32.48 43.54
C ILE A 11 52.88 -31.60 43.73
N ALA A 12 53.07 -30.28 43.80
CA ALA A 12 51.99 -29.29 43.80
C ALA A 12 51.48 -29.10 42.35
N LEU A 13 50.31 -29.63 42.07
CA LEU A 13 49.62 -29.43 40.78
C LEU A 13 48.87 -28.10 40.82
N SER A 14 49.40 -27.08 40.17
CA SER A 14 48.73 -25.76 39.98
C SER A 14 47.63 -25.88 38.92
N LEU A 15 46.33 -25.92 39.34
CA LEU A 15 45.22 -25.76 38.45
C LEU A 15 45.17 -24.30 37.93
N GLN A 16 45.52 -24.08 36.67
CA GLN A 16 45.25 -22.85 35.96
C GLN A 16 43.80 -22.94 35.44
N LEU A 17 42.88 -22.13 36.00
CA LEU A 17 41.54 -21.91 35.46
C LEU A 17 41.63 -21.08 34.18
N PRO A 18 40.90 -21.42 33.11
CA PRO A 18 40.89 -20.62 31.92
C PRO A 18 40.18 -19.27 32.21
N VAL A 19 40.87 -18.15 31.93
CA VAL A 19 40.25 -16.84 31.92
C VAL A 19 39.38 -16.78 30.67
N PHE A 20 38.08 -16.80 30.83
CA PHE A 20 37.14 -16.50 29.76
C PHE A 20 37.30 -15.02 29.41
N SER A 21 38.00 -14.71 28.32
CA SER A 21 37.97 -13.41 27.66
C SER A 21 36.55 -13.13 27.25
N GLN A 22 35.93 -12.10 27.83
CA GLN A 22 34.63 -11.57 27.33
C GLN A 22 34.91 -11.02 25.93
N GLY A 23 34.39 -11.74 24.93
CA GLY A 23 34.38 -11.28 23.54
C GLY A 23 33.70 -9.90 23.44
N PRO A 24 33.95 -9.16 22.37
CA PRO A 24 33.40 -7.82 22.21
C PRO A 24 31.89 -7.87 22.33
N THR A 25 31.33 -7.08 23.25
CA THR A 25 29.90 -6.84 23.40
C THR A 25 29.38 -6.46 22.00
N SER A 26 28.53 -7.33 21.45
CA SER A 26 27.77 -7.06 20.23
C SER A 26 27.16 -5.66 20.36
N ALA A 27 27.59 -4.73 19.53
CA ALA A 27 26.98 -3.41 19.43
C ALA A 27 25.49 -3.62 19.17
N ARG A 28 24.66 -3.25 20.14
CA ARG A 28 23.20 -3.30 20.04
C ARG A 28 22.85 -2.50 18.79
N ALA A 29 22.42 -3.20 17.73
CA ALA A 29 21.90 -2.55 16.54
C ALA A 29 20.87 -1.54 17.02
N THR A 30 21.08 -0.26 16.74
CA THR A 30 20.09 0.78 17.02
C THR A 30 18.84 0.37 16.25
N GLU A 31 17.78 -0.02 16.95
CA GLU A 31 16.50 -0.32 16.32
C GLU A 31 16.12 0.90 15.48
N ALA A 32 16.02 0.71 14.18
CA ALA A 32 15.58 1.77 13.27
C ALA A 32 14.19 2.24 13.71
N LYS A 33 14.01 3.55 13.81
CA LYS A 33 12.70 4.10 14.17
C LYS A 33 11.63 3.56 13.20
N PRO A 34 10.45 3.17 13.69
CA PRO A 34 9.38 2.69 12.84
C PRO A 34 9.01 3.77 11.80
N LYS A 35 8.71 3.33 10.59
CA LYS A 35 8.19 4.19 9.54
C LYS A 35 6.81 4.72 9.91
N LYS A 36 6.46 5.94 9.51
CA LYS A 36 5.18 6.57 9.83
C LYS A 36 4.32 6.70 8.58
N LEU A 37 3.10 6.20 8.65
CA LEU A 37 2.10 6.24 7.59
C LEU A 37 0.91 7.09 8.03
N LEU A 38 0.58 8.13 7.26
CA LEU A 38 -0.67 8.86 7.39
C LEU A 38 -1.73 8.18 6.53
N PHE A 39 -2.87 7.81 7.10
CA PHE A 39 -3.96 7.17 6.34
C PHE A 39 -5.20 8.09 6.27
N LEU A 40 -5.57 8.46 5.05
CA LEU A 40 -6.69 9.34 4.73
C LEU A 40 -7.86 8.55 4.15
N THR A 41 -9.07 8.72 4.71
CA THR A 41 -10.30 8.00 4.34
C THR A 41 -11.46 8.93 4.00
N HIS A 42 -11.16 10.15 3.56
CA HIS A 42 -12.19 11.15 3.23
C HIS A 42 -12.95 10.79 1.95
N ALA A 43 -14.25 10.92 1.98
CA ALA A 43 -15.14 10.60 0.87
C ALA A 43 -15.99 11.81 0.49
N ALA A 44 -15.65 12.47 -0.62
CA ALA A 44 -16.43 13.61 -1.14
C ALA A 44 -17.55 13.17 -2.09
N LEU A 45 -17.49 11.95 -2.63
CA LEU A 45 -18.43 11.44 -3.62
C LEU A 45 -19.28 10.29 -3.08
N TYR A 46 -18.63 9.18 -2.71
CA TYR A 46 -19.31 7.97 -2.26
C TYR A 46 -18.65 7.45 -0.98
N LYS A 47 -19.43 7.36 0.10
CA LYS A 47 -18.94 6.89 1.39
C LYS A 47 -19.02 5.37 1.47
N HIS A 48 -17.91 4.69 1.18
CA HIS A 48 -17.82 3.24 1.33
C HIS A 48 -17.93 2.82 2.79
N THR A 49 -18.64 1.74 3.05
CA THR A 49 -18.75 1.15 4.40
C THR A 49 -17.39 0.62 4.87
N SER A 50 -16.56 0.18 3.93
CA SER A 50 -15.23 -0.39 4.19
C SER A 50 -14.16 0.62 4.70
N LEU A 51 -14.42 1.93 4.69
CA LEU A 51 -13.44 2.94 5.12
C LEU A 51 -13.04 2.79 6.60
N GLY A 52 -14.02 2.58 7.49
CA GLY A 52 -13.75 2.34 8.91
C GLY A 52 -13.03 1.01 9.18
N PRO A 53 -13.52 -0.13 8.65
CA PRO A 53 -12.79 -1.40 8.67
C PRO A 53 -11.36 -1.31 8.12
N ALA A 54 -11.13 -0.53 7.06
CA ALA A 54 -9.79 -0.32 6.49
C ALA A 54 -8.86 0.40 7.47
N GLU A 55 -9.30 1.49 8.11
CA GLU A 55 -8.48 2.19 9.11
C GLU A 55 -8.07 1.27 10.25
N LYS A 56 -9.03 0.48 10.77
CA LYS A 56 -8.76 -0.49 11.83
C LYS A 56 -7.74 -1.53 11.37
N ALA A 57 -7.97 -2.14 10.21
CA ALA A 57 -7.09 -3.18 9.65
C ALA A 57 -5.67 -2.66 9.43
N VAL A 58 -5.51 -1.49 8.79
CA VAL A 58 -4.18 -0.92 8.50
C VAL A 58 -3.45 -0.55 9.80
N THR A 59 -4.16 -0.06 10.81
CA THR A 59 -3.58 0.20 12.14
C THR A 59 -3.05 -1.08 12.81
N GLU A 60 -3.79 -2.18 12.69
CA GLU A 60 -3.36 -3.50 13.19
C GLU A 60 -2.15 -4.02 12.41
N LEU A 61 -2.18 -3.91 11.07
CA LEU A 61 -1.09 -4.30 10.19
C LEU A 61 0.19 -3.51 10.47
N GLY A 62 0.08 -2.22 10.83
CA GLY A 62 1.21 -1.39 11.21
C GLY A 62 1.95 -1.92 12.42
N LYS A 63 1.20 -2.34 13.47
CA LYS A 63 1.78 -2.92 14.70
C LYS A 63 2.58 -4.19 14.42
N ALA A 64 2.07 -5.05 13.52
CA ALA A 64 2.74 -6.29 13.13
C ALA A 64 3.84 -6.06 12.08
N GLY A 65 3.70 -5.01 11.24
CA GLY A 65 4.51 -4.76 10.06
C GLY A 65 5.70 -3.82 10.26
N GLY A 66 5.90 -3.28 11.47
CA GLY A 66 7.03 -2.39 11.79
C GLY A 66 6.85 -0.95 11.30
N PHE A 67 5.59 -0.47 11.21
CA PHE A 67 5.28 0.92 10.92
C PHE A 67 4.15 1.44 11.81
N GLU A 68 4.18 2.73 12.10
CA GLU A 68 3.13 3.43 12.85
C GLU A 68 2.10 4.01 11.89
N VAL A 69 0.82 3.95 12.25
CA VAL A 69 -0.28 4.49 11.45
C VAL A 69 -0.98 5.61 12.21
N THR A 70 -1.10 6.76 11.56
CA THR A 70 -1.93 7.87 12.02
C THR A 70 -3.15 7.94 11.11
N THR A 71 -4.35 7.87 11.69
CA THR A 71 -5.61 8.09 10.99
C THR A 71 -6.22 9.42 11.46
N VAL A 72 -7.05 10.01 10.62
CA VAL A 72 -7.80 11.24 10.94
C VAL A 72 -9.31 11.03 10.85
N GLU A 73 -9.71 9.75 10.73
CA GLU A 73 -11.12 9.32 10.68
C GLU A 73 -11.98 10.13 9.68
N GLY A 74 -11.38 10.45 8.53
CA GLY A 74 -12.01 11.27 7.50
C GLY A 74 -13.37 10.72 7.04
N TYR A 75 -13.55 9.38 7.08
CA TYR A 75 -14.81 8.73 6.77
C TYR A 75 -15.96 9.11 7.73
N LYS A 76 -15.67 9.68 8.92
CA LYS A 76 -16.69 10.16 9.87
C LYS A 76 -17.18 11.57 9.54
N GLN A 77 -16.43 12.31 8.73
CA GLN A 77 -16.80 13.67 8.36
C GLN A 77 -18.01 13.68 7.39
N ASP A 78 -18.73 14.81 7.38
CA ASP A 78 -19.77 15.08 6.38
C ASP A 78 -19.08 15.30 5.01
N PRO A 79 -19.48 14.59 3.94
CA PRO A 79 -18.95 14.78 2.59
C PRO A 79 -18.99 16.23 2.07
N LYS A 80 -19.91 17.03 2.58
CA LYS A 80 -20.06 18.46 2.22
C LYS A 80 -19.19 19.41 3.05
N GLN A 81 -18.55 18.91 4.10
CA GLN A 81 -17.79 19.71 5.08
C GLN A 81 -16.47 19.02 5.47
N LEU A 82 -15.78 18.46 4.46
CA LEU A 82 -14.49 17.83 4.68
C LEU A 82 -13.45 18.88 5.07
N ASP A 83 -12.68 18.59 6.12
CA ASP A 83 -11.60 19.46 6.61
C ASP A 83 -10.23 18.87 6.28
N PHE A 84 -9.43 19.63 5.56
CA PHE A 84 -8.03 19.36 5.23
C PHE A 84 -7.09 20.44 5.75
N SER A 85 -7.55 21.34 6.62
CA SER A 85 -6.73 22.44 7.17
C SER A 85 -5.45 21.95 7.87
N PHE A 86 -5.50 20.74 8.44
CA PHE A 86 -4.36 20.09 9.11
C PHE A 86 -3.24 19.64 8.13
N LEU A 87 -3.57 19.40 6.85
CA LEU A 87 -2.65 18.79 5.89
C LEU A 87 -1.73 19.84 5.28
N THR A 88 -0.83 20.38 6.08
CA THR A 88 0.22 21.30 5.62
C THR A 88 1.46 20.52 5.14
N PRO A 89 2.37 21.16 4.36
CA PRO A 89 3.65 20.55 4.00
C PRO A 89 4.46 20.11 5.23
N GLU A 90 4.44 20.89 6.30
CA GLU A 90 5.15 20.58 7.55
C GLU A 90 4.54 19.37 8.27
N TYR A 91 3.20 19.22 8.23
CA TYR A 91 2.53 18.06 8.78
C TYR A 91 2.84 16.80 7.97
N LEU A 92 2.78 16.87 6.63
CA LEU A 92 3.16 15.77 5.75
C LEU A 92 4.60 15.29 5.99
N ASN A 93 5.54 16.21 6.21
CA ASN A 93 6.94 15.89 6.42
C ASN A 93 7.22 15.08 7.70
N GLN A 94 6.24 14.93 8.59
CA GLN A 94 6.36 14.06 9.78
C GLN A 94 6.21 12.57 9.43
N PHE A 95 5.76 12.25 8.21
CA PHE A 95 5.48 10.89 7.75
C PHE A 95 6.51 10.39 6.73
N ASP A 96 6.55 9.07 6.56
CA ASP A 96 7.32 8.38 5.52
C ASP A 96 6.45 7.98 4.34
N GLY A 97 5.13 7.98 4.51
CA GLY A 97 4.17 7.70 3.47
C GLY A 97 2.77 8.21 3.80
N VAL A 98 1.97 8.34 2.74
CA VAL A 98 0.53 8.61 2.82
C VAL A 98 -0.20 7.44 2.18
N MET A 99 -1.20 6.91 2.87
CA MET A 99 -2.18 5.99 2.30
C MET A 99 -3.48 6.73 2.07
N MET A 100 -4.10 6.50 0.92
CA MET A 100 -5.36 7.09 0.55
C MET A 100 -6.37 6.00 0.17
N MET A 101 -7.51 6.04 0.80
CA MET A 101 -8.74 5.35 0.40
C MET A 101 -9.83 6.42 0.37
N THR A 102 -9.68 7.35 -0.56
CA THR A 102 -10.44 8.59 -0.69
C THR A 102 -11.14 8.66 -2.05
N ASN A 103 -12.10 9.56 -2.21
CA ASN A 103 -12.72 9.79 -3.51
C ASN A 103 -13.27 11.20 -3.65
N GLY A 104 -13.46 11.60 -4.90
CA GLY A 104 -13.97 12.91 -5.29
C GLY A 104 -12.90 14.01 -5.29
N ASN A 105 -13.31 15.19 -5.68
CA ASN A 105 -12.46 16.38 -5.64
C ASN A 105 -12.42 16.91 -4.21
N LEU A 106 -11.50 16.38 -3.42
CA LEU A 106 -11.32 16.78 -2.03
C LEU A 106 -11.00 18.29 -1.94
N PRO A 107 -11.52 19.02 -0.93
CA PRO A 107 -11.32 20.46 -0.80
C PRO A 107 -9.91 20.82 -0.29
N MET A 108 -8.90 20.29 -0.96
CA MET A 108 -7.50 20.64 -0.74
C MET A 108 -7.11 21.78 -1.66
N SER A 109 -6.38 22.75 -1.13
CA SER A 109 -5.78 23.83 -1.93
C SER A 109 -4.74 23.28 -2.89
N ASP A 110 -4.42 24.03 -3.94
CA ASP A 110 -3.36 23.64 -4.89
C ASP A 110 -2.00 23.52 -4.22
N VAL A 111 -1.74 24.30 -3.16
CA VAL A 111 -0.53 24.20 -2.33
C VAL A 111 -0.48 22.81 -1.64
N GLN A 112 -1.59 22.33 -1.08
CA GLN A 112 -1.67 21.03 -0.41
C GLN A 112 -1.55 19.88 -1.42
N LYS A 113 -2.22 19.98 -2.58
CA LYS A 113 -2.09 18.97 -3.65
C LYS A 113 -0.66 18.90 -4.16
N LYS A 114 -0.04 20.06 -4.42
CA LYS A 114 1.36 20.14 -4.83
C LYS A 114 2.30 19.56 -3.76
N ALA A 115 2.07 19.86 -2.50
CA ALA A 115 2.86 19.32 -1.40
C ALA A 115 2.81 17.80 -1.34
N LEU A 116 1.64 17.19 -1.59
CA LEU A 116 1.50 15.72 -1.68
C LEU A 116 2.33 15.14 -2.84
N LEU A 117 2.31 15.77 -4.02
CA LEU A 117 3.14 15.33 -5.15
C LEU A 117 4.63 15.47 -4.86
N ASP A 118 5.05 16.62 -4.31
CA ASP A 118 6.45 16.88 -3.99
C ASP A 118 6.96 15.94 -2.89
N PHE A 119 6.11 15.60 -1.91
CA PHE A 119 6.38 14.62 -0.86
C PHE A 119 6.76 13.26 -1.47
N VAL A 120 5.96 12.76 -2.42
CA VAL A 120 6.26 11.49 -3.08
C VAL A 120 7.46 11.62 -3.99
N LYS A 121 7.54 12.67 -4.85
CA LYS A 121 8.71 12.93 -5.70
C LYS A 121 10.02 13.01 -4.92
N GLY A 122 9.95 13.50 -3.68
CA GLY A 122 11.08 13.64 -2.76
C GLY A 122 11.60 12.32 -2.16
N GLY A 123 10.89 11.20 -2.36
CA GLY A 123 11.33 9.88 -1.89
C GLY A 123 10.41 9.23 -0.85
N LYS A 124 9.23 9.79 -0.63
CA LYS A 124 8.22 9.23 0.28
C LYS A 124 7.25 8.30 -0.44
N ALA A 125 6.42 7.58 0.34
CA ALA A 125 5.49 6.60 -0.19
C ALA A 125 4.09 7.17 -0.46
N LEU A 126 3.44 6.70 -1.54
CA LEU A 126 2.00 6.75 -1.72
C LEU A 126 1.45 5.34 -1.78
N VAL A 127 0.39 5.08 -1.01
CA VAL A 127 -0.40 3.84 -1.09
C VAL A 127 -1.82 4.21 -1.45
N GLY A 128 -2.34 3.69 -2.54
CA GLY A 128 -3.73 3.86 -2.93
C GLY A 128 -4.50 2.55 -2.80
N ALA A 129 -5.67 2.60 -2.17
CA ALA A 129 -6.56 1.45 -2.11
C ALA A 129 -7.93 1.82 -2.66
N HIS A 130 -8.51 0.91 -3.43
CA HIS A 130 -9.86 0.96 -3.96
C HIS A 130 -10.19 2.32 -4.57
N CYS A 131 -11.03 3.11 -3.90
CA CYS A 131 -11.53 4.39 -4.37
C CYS A 131 -10.48 5.51 -4.48
N ALA A 132 -9.22 5.27 -4.10
CA ALA A 132 -8.16 6.26 -4.29
C ALA A 132 -8.01 6.71 -5.75
N SER A 133 -8.29 5.83 -6.71
CA SER A 133 -8.28 6.17 -8.13
C SER A 133 -9.47 7.02 -8.61
N LEU A 134 -10.42 7.33 -7.70
CA LEU A 134 -11.48 8.31 -7.91
C LEU A 134 -11.19 9.66 -7.26
N THR A 135 -9.97 9.91 -6.82
CA THR A 135 -9.59 11.15 -6.13
C THR A 135 -8.97 12.15 -7.10
N PHE A 136 -9.32 13.43 -6.96
CA PHE A 136 -8.71 14.55 -7.69
C PHE A 136 -8.78 14.45 -9.22
N TYR A 137 -9.93 14.18 -9.78
CA TYR A 137 -10.10 14.26 -11.25
C TYR A 137 -9.84 15.65 -11.82
N ASN A 138 -9.91 16.68 -10.98
CA ASN A 138 -9.54 18.06 -11.32
C ASN A 138 -8.04 18.36 -11.13
N TYR A 139 -7.21 17.34 -10.85
CA TYR A 139 -5.77 17.49 -10.65
C TYR A 139 -5.02 16.29 -11.26
N PRO A 140 -4.81 16.32 -12.60
CA PRO A 140 -4.32 15.20 -13.40
C PRO A 140 -2.99 14.62 -12.95
N GLU A 141 -2.13 15.44 -12.37
CA GLU A 141 -0.83 15.01 -11.85
C GLU A 141 -0.96 13.96 -10.74
N PHE A 142 -2.09 13.97 -9.99
CA PHE A 142 -2.36 12.93 -9.01
C PHE A 142 -2.61 11.57 -9.68
N GLY A 143 -3.43 11.53 -10.73
CA GLY A 143 -3.67 10.30 -11.48
C GLY A 143 -2.41 9.79 -12.18
N GLU A 144 -1.55 10.71 -12.65
CA GLU A 144 -0.25 10.37 -13.17
C GLU A 144 0.63 9.74 -12.08
N MET A 145 0.69 10.31 -10.88
CA MET A 145 1.42 9.77 -9.74
C MET A 145 0.88 8.41 -9.29
N LEU A 146 -0.44 8.24 -9.23
CA LEU A 146 -1.08 6.99 -8.82
C LEU A 146 -0.95 5.88 -9.89
N GLY A 147 -0.87 6.25 -11.17
CA GLY A 147 -0.75 5.34 -12.30
C GLY A 147 -2.01 5.19 -13.15
N GLY A 148 -3.15 5.72 -12.71
CA GLY A 148 -4.39 5.69 -13.47
C GLY A 148 -5.59 6.15 -12.66
N TYR A 149 -6.65 6.50 -13.38
CA TYR A 149 -7.94 6.85 -12.79
C TYR A 149 -8.99 5.77 -13.06
N PHE A 150 -9.92 5.64 -12.12
CA PHE A 150 -11.14 4.88 -12.29
C PHE A 150 -11.92 5.37 -13.52
N ASN A 151 -12.40 4.43 -14.34
CA ASN A 151 -13.26 4.72 -15.47
C ASN A 151 -14.66 4.13 -15.26
N ARG A 152 -14.72 2.89 -14.80
CA ARG A 152 -15.93 2.13 -14.50
C ARG A 152 -15.59 0.93 -13.63
N ASN A 153 -16.61 0.25 -13.14
CA ASN A 153 -16.46 -0.96 -12.32
C ASN A 153 -17.26 -2.13 -12.88
N LEU A 154 -16.91 -3.32 -12.44
CA LEU A 154 -17.77 -4.49 -12.49
C LEU A 154 -18.76 -4.43 -11.32
N PRO A 155 -19.90 -5.15 -11.40
CA PRO A 155 -20.86 -5.18 -10.29
C PRO A 155 -20.22 -5.54 -8.95
N GLN A 156 -20.68 -4.94 -7.88
CA GLN A 156 -20.30 -5.30 -6.52
C GLN A 156 -20.59 -6.78 -6.27
N GLY A 157 -19.68 -7.48 -5.59
CA GLY A 157 -19.81 -8.91 -5.36
C GLY A 157 -19.50 -9.78 -6.58
N THR A 158 -18.78 -9.23 -7.59
CA THR A 158 -18.26 -10.02 -8.69
C THR A 158 -17.28 -11.07 -8.19
N ILE A 159 -17.49 -12.33 -8.58
CA ILE A 159 -16.53 -13.41 -8.36
C ILE A 159 -15.51 -13.36 -9.49
N ALA A 160 -14.26 -13.12 -9.18
CA ALA A 160 -13.18 -13.08 -10.15
C ALA A 160 -12.02 -14.00 -9.79
N VAL A 161 -11.23 -14.33 -10.77
CA VAL A 161 -9.88 -14.88 -10.60
C VAL A 161 -8.90 -13.80 -11.02
N LEU A 162 -7.96 -13.48 -10.15
CA LEU A 162 -6.86 -12.58 -10.47
C LEU A 162 -5.66 -13.40 -10.90
N LYS A 163 -5.07 -13.05 -12.02
CA LYS A 163 -3.77 -13.52 -12.46
C LYS A 163 -2.69 -12.79 -11.69
N VAL A 164 -1.75 -13.51 -11.10
CA VAL A 164 -0.56 -12.96 -10.48
C VAL A 164 0.51 -12.75 -11.54
N GLU A 165 0.85 -11.49 -11.84
CA GLU A 165 1.83 -11.14 -12.86
C GLU A 165 3.26 -11.05 -12.29
N ASP A 166 3.40 -10.71 -11.01
CA ASP A 166 4.66 -10.80 -10.29
C ASP A 166 4.45 -11.54 -8.96
N ALA A 167 4.86 -12.81 -8.91
CA ALA A 167 4.77 -13.65 -7.72
C ALA A 167 5.92 -13.41 -6.70
N LYS A 168 6.84 -12.51 -7.00
CA LYS A 168 7.97 -12.20 -6.09
C LYS A 168 7.74 -10.94 -5.27
N HIS A 169 6.86 -10.06 -5.74
CA HIS A 169 6.57 -8.81 -5.04
C HIS A 169 5.98 -9.06 -3.64
N PRO A 170 6.34 -8.29 -2.62
CA PRO A 170 5.83 -8.46 -1.24
C PRO A 170 4.32 -8.55 -1.11
N SER A 171 3.55 -7.85 -1.95
CA SER A 171 2.08 -7.88 -1.92
C SER A 171 1.44 -9.10 -2.58
N THR A 172 2.21 -9.90 -3.32
CA THR A 172 1.68 -11.01 -4.13
C THR A 172 2.36 -12.34 -3.88
N LYS A 173 3.51 -12.36 -3.22
CA LYS A 173 4.32 -13.58 -3.00
C LYS A 173 3.59 -14.71 -2.27
N MET A 174 2.49 -14.41 -1.56
CA MET A 174 1.66 -15.40 -0.87
C MET A 174 0.55 -16.00 -1.76
N LEU A 175 0.34 -15.48 -2.98
CA LEU A 175 -0.84 -15.78 -3.81
C LEU A 175 -0.65 -16.96 -4.79
N GLY A 176 0.58 -17.41 -5.02
CA GLY A 176 0.86 -18.38 -6.08
C GLY A 176 0.72 -17.76 -7.48
N THR A 177 0.04 -18.45 -8.42
CA THR A 177 -0.15 -17.99 -9.80
C THR A 177 -1.47 -17.28 -10.05
N SER A 178 -2.45 -17.49 -9.16
CA SER A 178 -3.79 -16.92 -9.26
C SER A 178 -4.43 -16.72 -7.90
N TRP A 179 -5.40 -15.82 -7.84
CA TRP A 179 -6.12 -15.49 -6.62
C TRP A 179 -7.62 -15.35 -6.89
N PRO A 180 -8.44 -16.36 -6.53
CA PRO A 180 -9.90 -16.22 -6.58
C PRO A 180 -10.37 -15.31 -5.43
N ILE A 181 -11.17 -14.31 -5.75
CA ILE A 181 -11.66 -13.31 -4.79
C ILE A 181 -13.02 -12.77 -5.23
N VAL A 182 -13.82 -12.34 -4.27
CA VAL A 182 -15.09 -11.63 -4.48
C VAL A 182 -14.91 -10.20 -4.04
N ASP A 183 -15.11 -9.24 -4.97
CA ASP A 183 -15.04 -7.82 -4.65
C ASP A 183 -15.78 -6.98 -5.72
N GLU A 184 -15.60 -5.67 -5.70
CA GLU A 184 -15.85 -4.77 -6.81
C GLU A 184 -14.52 -4.50 -7.53
N PHE A 185 -14.48 -4.73 -8.84
CA PHE A 185 -13.28 -4.54 -9.63
C PHE A 185 -13.37 -3.30 -10.49
N TYR A 186 -12.33 -2.49 -10.47
CA TYR A 186 -12.25 -1.26 -11.26
C TYR A 186 -11.64 -1.52 -12.63
N LEU A 187 -12.09 -0.75 -13.60
CA LEU A 187 -11.54 -0.72 -14.95
C LEU A 187 -10.98 0.66 -15.21
N PHE A 188 -9.82 0.71 -15.85
CA PHE A 188 -9.07 1.93 -16.07
C PHE A 188 -9.04 2.27 -17.56
N GLY A 189 -9.17 3.55 -17.88
CA GLY A 189 -9.05 4.02 -19.25
C GLY A 189 -7.59 4.16 -19.69
N THR A 190 -7.30 3.82 -20.96
CA THR A 190 -5.96 3.88 -21.54
C THR A 190 -5.69 5.15 -22.34
N ALA A 191 -6.71 5.97 -22.62
CA ALA A 191 -6.52 7.21 -23.36
C ALA A 191 -5.65 8.19 -22.56
N PRO A 192 -4.82 8.99 -23.23
CA PRO A 192 -4.00 10.01 -22.57
C PRO A 192 -4.86 11.00 -21.79
N TRP A 193 -4.32 11.46 -20.66
CA TRP A 193 -4.92 12.57 -19.92
C TRP A 193 -4.86 13.86 -20.73
N ASP A 194 -5.98 14.58 -20.77
CA ASP A 194 -6.07 15.91 -21.38
C ASP A 194 -6.17 16.98 -20.28
N ALA A 195 -5.04 17.58 -19.92
CA ALA A 195 -4.97 18.62 -18.90
C ALA A 195 -5.75 19.91 -19.28
N SER A 196 -6.12 20.07 -20.57
CA SER A 196 -6.93 21.22 -21.02
C SER A 196 -8.40 21.10 -20.63
N LYS A 197 -8.81 19.92 -20.10
CA LYS A 197 -10.18 19.62 -19.70
C LYS A 197 -10.25 19.16 -18.25
N PRO A 198 -9.75 19.96 -17.27
CA PRO A 198 -9.97 19.65 -15.87
C PRO A 198 -11.48 19.70 -15.62
N ASP A 199 -12.00 18.64 -15.02
CA ASP A 199 -13.43 18.58 -14.72
C ASP A 199 -13.66 18.64 -13.22
N ASP A 200 -14.30 19.71 -12.76
CA ASP A 200 -14.65 19.90 -11.36
C ASP A 200 -15.93 19.17 -10.98
N ASN A 201 -16.66 18.62 -11.96
CA ASN A 201 -17.90 17.94 -11.74
C ASN A 201 -17.75 16.43 -12.00
N ILE A 202 -17.73 15.66 -10.92
CA ILE A 202 -17.58 14.21 -11.00
C ILE A 202 -18.74 13.50 -11.72
N ASP A 203 -19.94 14.12 -11.78
CA ASP A 203 -21.05 13.60 -12.56
C ASP A 203 -20.74 13.57 -14.05
N VAL A 204 -19.89 14.50 -14.51
CA VAL A 204 -19.41 14.55 -15.89
C VAL A 204 -18.46 13.40 -16.19
N LEU A 205 -17.67 12.94 -15.21
CA LEU A 205 -16.79 11.77 -15.37
C LEU A 205 -17.56 10.53 -15.78
N PHE A 206 -18.66 10.24 -15.11
CA PHE A 206 -19.51 9.10 -15.44
C PHE A 206 -20.24 9.28 -16.79
N LYS A 207 -20.56 10.51 -17.17
CA LYS A 207 -21.27 10.82 -18.43
C LYS A 207 -20.34 10.92 -19.65
N ASN A 208 -19.15 11.50 -19.50
CA ASN A 208 -18.29 11.89 -20.62
C ASN A 208 -17.07 10.99 -20.84
N LYS A 209 -16.89 9.92 -20.03
CA LYS A 209 -15.80 8.94 -20.19
C LYS A 209 -14.43 9.61 -20.36
N ILE A 210 -14.04 10.46 -19.41
CA ILE A 210 -12.76 11.17 -19.45
C ILE A 210 -11.61 10.16 -19.60
N PRO A 211 -10.67 10.40 -20.54
CA PRO A 211 -9.51 9.57 -20.72
C PRO A 211 -8.64 9.53 -19.46
N MET A 212 -8.32 8.33 -18.94
CA MET A 212 -7.78 8.17 -17.59
C MET A 212 -6.28 7.83 -17.53
N GLY A 213 -5.63 7.81 -18.67
CA GLY A 213 -4.17 7.81 -18.77
C GLY A 213 -3.46 6.59 -18.14
N PHE A 214 -4.13 5.45 -17.93
CA PHE A 214 -3.43 4.23 -17.52
C PHE A 214 -2.53 3.73 -18.67
N SER A 215 -1.29 3.32 -18.33
CA SER A 215 -0.37 2.67 -19.28
C SER A 215 0.55 1.70 -18.54
N ARG A 216 0.69 0.50 -19.07
CA ARG A 216 1.63 -0.50 -18.56
C ARG A 216 3.09 -0.05 -18.64
N ASP A 217 3.43 0.83 -19.59
CA ASP A 217 4.79 1.36 -19.72
C ASP A 217 5.21 2.24 -18.54
N ARG A 218 4.24 2.70 -17.74
CA ARG A 218 4.47 3.59 -16.60
C ARG A 218 4.30 2.93 -15.25
N VAL A 219 3.78 1.71 -15.21
CA VAL A 219 3.52 0.98 -13.98
C VAL A 219 3.99 -0.46 -14.10
N HIS A 220 4.36 -1.07 -12.98
CA HIS A 220 4.62 -2.50 -12.90
C HIS A 220 3.38 -3.19 -12.36
N VAL A 221 2.65 -3.91 -13.23
CA VAL A 221 1.40 -4.58 -12.86
C VAL A 221 1.71 -5.84 -12.05
N LEU A 222 1.00 -5.99 -10.94
CA LEU A 222 1.12 -7.10 -10.01
C LEU A 222 -0.04 -8.10 -10.14
N LEU A 223 -1.26 -7.59 -10.37
CA LEU A 223 -2.48 -8.36 -10.50
C LEU A 223 -3.33 -7.83 -11.66
N SER A 224 -3.92 -8.73 -12.43
CA SER A 224 -4.94 -8.42 -13.45
C SER A 224 -6.09 -9.42 -13.39
N LEU A 225 -7.26 -9.08 -13.96
CA LEU A 225 -8.36 -10.03 -14.11
C LEU A 225 -7.96 -11.15 -15.07
N ASP A 226 -8.14 -12.39 -14.65
CA ASP A 226 -7.99 -13.58 -15.50
C ASP A 226 -9.32 -13.89 -16.19
N THR A 227 -9.54 -13.22 -17.30
CA THR A 227 -10.79 -13.36 -18.07
C THR A 227 -10.94 -14.71 -18.77
N GLU A 228 -9.89 -15.53 -18.82
CA GLU A 228 -9.96 -16.91 -19.30
C GLU A 228 -10.63 -17.84 -18.28
N HIS A 229 -10.47 -17.55 -16.98
CA HIS A 229 -10.98 -18.37 -15.88
C HIS A 229 -12.13 -17.72 -15.11
N MET A 230 -12.74 -16.65 -15.65
CA MET A 230 -13.92 -16.00 -15.10
C MET A 230 -15.21 -16.41 -15.84
N ASP A 231 -16.36 -16.30 -15.14
CA ASP A 231 -17.67 -16.41 -15.78
C ASP A 231 -17.98 -15.14 -16.61
N MET A 232 -17.57 -15.18 -17.87
CA MET A 232 -17.74 -14.04 -18.80
C MET A 232 -19.20 -13.80 -19.18
N SER A 233 -20.12 -14.73 -18.95
CA SER A 233 -21.55 -14.54 -19.25
C SER A 233 -22.18 -13.43 -18.42
N LYS A 234 -21.60 -13.15 -17.24
CA LYS A 234 -22.00 -12.07 -16.33
C LYS A 234 -21.24 -10.76 -16.55
N GLN A 235 -20.30 -10.75 -17.53
CA GLN A 235 -19.39 -9.63 -17.77
C GLN A 235 -19.41 -9.18 -19.24
N PRO A 236 -20.56 -8.73 -19.78
CA PRO A 236 -20.72 -8.47 -21.22
C PRO A 236 -19.81 -7.34 -21.74
N ASN A 237 -19.30 -6.49 -20.85
CA ASN A 237 -18.41 -5.38 -21.17
C ASN A 237 -16.91 -5.73 -21.11
N LEU A 238 -16.57 -6.96 -20.74
CA LEU A 238 -15.21 -7.45 -20.78
C LEU A 238 -14.99 -8.28 -22.05
N LYS A 239 -13.75 -8.35 -22.50
CA LYS A 239 -13.32 -9.25 -23.57
C LYS A 239 -12.47 -10.37 -22.97
N ARG A 240 -12.69 -11.60 -23.42
CA ARG A 240 -11.82 -12.72 -23.07
C ARG A 240 -10.42 -12.45 -23.60
N GLY A 241 -9.39 -12.71 -22.78
CA GLY A 241 -8.00 -12.33 -23.10
C GLY A 241 -7.74 -10.82 -23.05
N GLY A 242 -8.69 -10.00 -22.57
CA GLY A 242 -8.49 -8.57 -22.39
C GLY A 242 -7.56 -8.23 -21.21
N ASP A 243 -7.01 -7.02 -21.24
CA ASP A 243 -6.09 -6.51 -20.23
C ASP A 243 -6.83 -5.63 -19.21
N TYR A 244 -6.90 -6.12 -17.94
CA TYR A 244 -7.65 -5.47 -16.88
C TYR A 244 -6.85 -5.47 -15.56
N PRO A 245 -5.82 -4.61 -15.43
CA PRO A 245 -4.98 -4.53 -14.23
C PRO A 245 -5.79 -4.15 -13.00
N GLN A 246 -5.43 -4.75 -11.84
CA GLN A 246 -6.12 -4.52 -10.57
C GLN A 246 -5.18 -4.03 -9.47
N ALA A 247 -3.88 -4.33 -9.56
CA ALA A 247 -2.88 -3.80 -8.65
C ALA A 247 -1.56 -3.57 -9.39
N TRP A 248 -0.86 -2.52 -8.98
CA TRP A 248 0.44 -2.17 -9.56
C TRP A 248 1.30 -1.36 -8.61
N THR A 249 2.56 -1.26 -8.99
CA THR A 249 3.51 -0.33 -8.39
C THR A 249 4.05 0.65 -9.43
N ARG A 250 4.57 1.76 -8.94
CA ARG A 250 5.21 2.77 -9.75
C ARG A 250 6.30 3.49 -8.97
N GLU A 251 7.39 3.81 -9.62
CA GLU A 251 8.32 4.82 -9.16
C GLU A 251 7.85 6.21 -9.63
N TYR A 252 7.85 7.19 -8.72
CA TYR A 252 7.47 8.56 -9.02
C TYR A 252 8.50 9.51 -8.41
N GLY A 253 9.39 10.04 -9.26
CA GLY A 253 10.58 10.74 -8.80
C GLY A 253 11.50 9.79 -8.04
N LYS A 254 11.75 10.08 -6.75
CA LYS A 254 12.51 9.21 -5.85
C LYS A 254 11.61 8.33 -4.97
N GLY A 255 10.30 8.54 -5.03
CA GLY A 255 9.31 7.85 -4.21
C GLY A 255 8.69 6.65 -4.88
N ARG A 256 7.86 5.94 -4.13
CA ARG A 256 7.19 4.70 -4.56
C ARG A 256 5.69 4.82 -4.38
N THR A 257 4.95 4.38 -5.39
CA THR A 257 3.49 4.26 -5.32
C THR A 257 3.09 2.80 -5.44
N PHE A 258 2.24 2.33 -4.53
CA PHE A 258 1.51 1.06 -4.63
C PHE A 258 0.03 1.38 -4.73
N TYR A 259 -0.67 0.73 -5.66
CA TYR A 259 -2.11 0.84 -5.79
C TYR A 259 -2.74 -0.55 -5.95
N THR A 260 -3.92 -0.72 -5.35
CA THR A 260 -4.82 -1.85 -5.59
C THR A 260 -6.27 -1.37 -5.71
N SER A 261 -7.01 -1.89 -6.69
CA SER A 261 -8.44 -1.60 -6.86
C SER A 261 -9.32 -2.32 -5.85
N LEU A 262 -8.75 -3.31 -5.15
CA LEU A 262 -9.46 -4.15 -4.18
C LEU A 262 -9.77 -3.38 -2.89
N GLY A 263 -10.78 -3.85 -2.16
CA GLY A 263 -11.11 -3.34 -0.83
C GLY A 263 -12.48 -2.67 -0.72
N HIS A 264 -13.40 -2.91 -1.67
CA HIS A 264 -14.78 -2.44 -1.56
C HIS A 264 -15.51 -3.06 -0.38
N ARG A 265 -15.30 -4.36 -0.15
CA ARG A 265 -16.02 -5.13 0.86
C ARG A 265 -15.39 -4.99 2.23
N ASP A 266 -16.23 -4.80 3.26
CA ASP A 266 -15.81 -4.67 4.67
C ASP A 266 -15.11 -5.90 5.21
N ASP A 267 -15.57 -7.09 4.79
CA ASP A 267 -15.05 -8.37 5.28
C ASP A 267 -13.65 -8.70 4.77
N LEU A 268 -13.23 -8.15 3.63
CA LEU A 268 -11.83 -8.23 3.17
C LEU A 268 -10.89 -7.59 4.20
N TRP A 269 -11.24 -6.41 4.69
CA TRP A 269 -10.44 -5.72 5.70
C TRP A 269 -10.49 -6.39 7.07
N SER A 270 -11.68 -6.87 7.45
CA SER A 270 -11.91 -7.39 8.81
C SER A 270 -11.45 -8.84 8.98
N ASN A 271 -11.62 -9.69 7.96
CA ASN A 271 -11.57 -11.13 8.14
C ASN A 271 -10.69 -11.88 7.13
N ASP A 272 -10.33 -11.27 5.98
CA ASP A 272 -9.58 -11.99 4.94
C ASP A 272 -8.06 -11.85 5.16
N PRO A 273 -7.37 -12.92 5.60
CA PRO A 273 -5.95 -12.85 5.88
C PRO A 273 -5.10 -12.68 4.61
N VAL A 274 -5.59 -13.16 3.45
CA VAL A 274 -4.86 -13.09 2.17
C VAL A 274 -4.91 -11.66 1.65
N PHE A 275 -6.10 -11.05 1.64
CA PHE A 275 -6.24 -9.63 1.29
C PHE A 275 -5.41 -8.73 2.22
N ARG A 276 -5.48 -8.96 3.54
CA ARG A 276 -4.70 -8.20 4.53
C ARG A 276 -3.19 -8.35 4.30
N ALA A 277 -2.72 -9.54 3.93
CA ALA A 277 -1.32 -9.76 3.59
C ALA A 277 -0.92 -9.03 2.29
N HIS A 278 -1.82 -8.99 1.28
CA HIS A 278 -1.64 -8.20 0.07
C HIS A 278 -1.45 -6.71 0.38
N ILE A 279 -2.32 -6.13 1.20
CA ILE A 279 -2.23 -4.73 1.63
C ILE A 279 -0.95 -4.48 2.43
N ALA A 280 -0.63 -5.34 3.41
CA ALA A 280 0.57 -5.19 4.24
C ALA A 280 1.85 -5.23 3.39
N GLY A 281 1.94 -6.15 2.44
CA GLY A 281 3.07 -6.26 1.51
C GLY A 281 3.24 -5.02 0.65
N GLY A 282 2.14 -4.47 0.13
CA GLY A 282 2.14 -3.23 -0.65
C GLY A 282 2.59 -2.01 0.16
N ILE A 283 2.07 -1.85 1.39
CA ILE A 283 2.49 -0.77 2.29
C ILE A 283 3.98 -0.90 2.64
N ARG A 284 4.44 -2.09 3.03
CA ARG A 284 5.83 -2.33 3.43
C ARG A 284 6.80 -2.08 2.27
N TRP A 285 6.44 -2.52 1.06
CA TRP A 285 7.23 -2.23 -0.13
C TRP A 285 7.32 -0.71 -0.41
N ALA A 286 6.19 -0.01 -0.38
CA ALA A 286 6.15 1.43 -0.62
C ALA A 286 6.99 2.20 0.41
N LEU A 287 6.92 1.83 1.70
CA LEU A 287 7.71 2.43 2.79
C LEU A 287 9.20 2.03 2.76
N GLY A 288 9.62 1.11 1.88
CA GLY A 288 11.00 0.63 1.80
C GLY A 288 11.40 -0.31 2.94
N LEU A 289 10.43 -0.93 3.61
CA LEU A 289 10.63 -1.94 4.65
C LEU A 289 10.85 -3.34 4.08
N GLU A 290 10.47 -3.55 2.82
CA GLU A 290 10.61 -4.80 2.08
C GLU A 290 10.89 -4.49 0.60
N GLN A 291 11.68 -5.37 -0.06
CA GLN A 291 12.07 -5.20 -1.47
C GLN A 291 11.25 -6.11 -2.38
#